data_e2d787d3c2417f44edfaca33765a3b79
#
_entry.id   e2d787d3c2417f44edfaca33765a3b79
#
_cell.length_a   1.000
_cell.length_b   1.000
_cell.length_c   1.000
_cell.angle_alpha   90.00
_cell.angle_beta   90.00
_cell.angle_gamma   90.00
#
_symmetry.space_group_name_H-M   'P 1'
#
loop_
_entity.id
_entity.type
_entity.pdbx_description
1 polymer ?
#
loop_
_entity_poly.entity_id
_entity_poly.type
_entity_poly.pdbx_seq_one_letter_code
_entity_poly.pdbx_strand_id
1 'polypeptide(L)'
;MITGGNARWGVWRGWGECGEAGTRLKADGTEVTDVDVEVEELIRGELGRRAPQDGVYGEEGGVVLGASGRRWVVDPVNGTANFTRRVPLFSNDLAYEDEFGPAIGVVGMPMSGEILAAGRGLGCWVFQGPGFGAGEARRVRVSDRAELDGARVQAHNFGAWSGELLAALHRRTLLLPSTGCMAAVATGRADAAVIAGPAMGYEDVATMPVIVSEAGGRISDLRGVDVLAGDMSVLVSNGVLHEALLELVAKAS
;
A
#
# COMPACT_ATOMS: atom_id res chain seq x y z
N MET A 1 -15.65 12.50 -7.05
CA MET A 1 -15.07 12.38 -5.70
C MET A 1 -15.87 11.31 -4.99
N ILE A 2 -15.30 10.12 -4.78
CA ILE A 2 -15.86 9.17 -3.81
C ILE A 2 -15.72 9.89 -2.48
N THR A 3 -16.83 10.26 -1.88
CA THR A 3 -16.78 10.94 -0.58
C THR A 3 -16.31 9.91 0.43
N GLY A 4 -15.02 9.96 0.79
CA GLY A 4 -14.39 9.06 1.76
C GLY A 4 -15.05 9.04 3.15
N GLY A 5 -16.12 9.81 3.32
CA GLY A 5 -16.89 9.88 4.54
C GLY A 5 -17.57 8.55 4.89
N ASN A 6 -18.22 7.90 3.95
CA ASN A 6 -18.98 6.67 4.24
C ASN A 6 -18.07 5.45 4.45
N ALA A 7 -17.01 5.29 3.65
CA ALA A 7 -16.02 4.23 3.86
C ALA A 7 -15.30 4.42 5.21
N ARG A 8 -14.94 5.65 5.58
CA ARG A 8 -14.36 5.96 6.89
C ARG A 8 -15.29 5.58 8.04
N TRP A 9 -16.57 5.89 7.95
CA TRP A 9 -17.52 5.56 9.02
C TRP A 9 -17.68 4.05 9.19
N GLY A 10 -17.67 3.26 8.11
CA GLY A 10 -17.66 1.80 8.15
C GLY A 10 -16.41 1.29 8.87
N VAL A 11 -15.22 1.71 8.45
CA VAL A 11 -13.94 1.32 9.05
C VAL A 11 -13.84 1.75 10.52
N TRP A 12 -14.26 2.97 10.88
CA TRP A 12 -14.26 3.44 12.27
C TRP A 12 -15.22 2.67 13.16
N ARG A 13 -16.44 2.38 12.69
CA ARG A 13 -17.39 1.55 13.40
C ARG A 13 -16.82 0.15 13.64
N GLY A 14 -16.37 -0.50 12.57
CA GLY A 14 -15.78 -1.82 12.64
C GLY A 14 -14.59 -1.87 13.58
N TRP A 15 -13.68 -0.89 13.53
CA TRP A 15 -12.51 -0.85 14.42
C TRP A 15 -12.88 -0.64 15.89
N GLY A 16 -13.92 0.14 16.17
CA GLY A 16 -14.45 0.36 17.53
C GLY A 16 -15.22 -0.85 18.08
N GLU A 17 -15.95 -1.56 17.22
CA GLU A 17 -16.82 -2.68 17.55
C GLU A 17 -16.16 -4.05 17.32
N CYS A 18 -15.00 -4.09 16.65
CA CYS A 18 -14.26 -5.31 16.32
C CYS A 18 -13.79 -6.00 17.61
N GLY A 19 -14.63 -6.91 18.08
CA GLY A 19 -14.23 -8.04 18.90
C GLY A 19 -13.99 -9.22 17.95
N GLU A 20 -13.70 -10.40 18.47
CA GLU A 20 -13.51 -11.62 17.70
C GLU A 20 -14.73 -12.03 16.84
N ALA A 21 -15.88 -11.38 17.03
CA ALA A 21 -17.10 -11.57 16.24
C ALA A 21 -16.95 -10.88 14.87
N GLY A 22 -17.01 -11.67 13.80
CA GLY A 22 -16.93 -11.21 12.40
C GLY A 22 -15.60 -11.49 11.70
N THR A 23 -14.56 -11.92 12.41
CA THR A 23 -13.30 -12.34 11.78
C THR A 23 -13.40 -13.80 11.30
N ARG A 24 -13.01 -14.03 10.05
CA ARG A 24 -12.95 -15.37 9.42
C ARG A 24 -11.55 -15.58 8.84
N LEU A 25 -11.17 -16.84 8.67
CA LEU A 25 -9.97 -17.19 7.91
C LEU A 25 -10.36 -17.51 6.46
N LYS A 26 -9.63 -16.96 5.52
CA LYS A 26 -9.70 -17.34 4.11
C LYS A 26 -9.03 -18.71 3.89
N ALA A 27 -9.19 -19.29 2.70
CA ALA A 27 -8.63 -20.59 2.36
C ALA A 27 -7.08 -20.64 2.42
N ASP A 28 -6.43 -19.50 2.23
CA ASP A 28 -4.98 -19.31 2.33
C ASP A 28 -4.49 -19.04 3.77
N GLY A 29 -5.41 -18.97 4.74
CA GLY A 29 -5.12 -18.72 6.15
C GLY A 29 -5.03 -17.24 6.53
N THR A 30 -5.24 -16.31 5.60
CA THR A 30 -5.34 -14.88 5.92
C THR A 30 -6.68 -14.54 6.59
N GLU A 31 -6.71 -13.44 7.31
CA GLU A 31 -7.91 -12.98 8.00
C GLU A 31 -8.76 -12.08 7.08
N VAL A 32 -10.07 -12.17 7.24
CA VAL A 32 -11.06 -11.27 6.64
C VAL A 32 -12.10 -10.90 7.69
N THR A 33 -12.56 -9.67 7.68
CA THR A 33 -13.65 -9.20 8.55
C THR A 33 -14.88 -8.80 7.75
N ASP A 34 -16.01 -8.63 8.41
CA ASP A 34 -17.20 -8.08 7.77
C ASP A 34 -16.97 -6.66 7.26
N VAL A 35 -16.04 -5.90 7.87
CA VAL A 35 -15.65 -4.55 7.44
C VAL A 35 -14.95 -4.57 6.08
N ASP A 36 -14.08 -5.55 5.82
CA ASP A 36 -13.42 -5.72 4.52
C ASP A 36 -14.48 -5.86 3.43
N VAL A 37 -15.44 -6.74 3.64
CA VAL A 37 -16.53 -7.00 2.68
C VAL A 37 -17.41 -5.76 2.48
N GLU A 38 -17.88 -5.13 3.57
CA GLU A 38 -18.74 -3.94 3.49
C GLU A 38 -18.07 -2.76 2.79
N VAL A 39 -16.78 -2.52 3.07
CA VAL A 39 -16.02 -1.44 2.44
C VAL A 39 -15.81 -1.72 0.95
N GLU A 40 -15.48 -2.95 0.57
CA GLU A 40 -15.35 -3.31 -0.84
C GLU A 40 -16.68 -3.19 -1.58
N GLU A 41 -17.79 -3.66 -1.01
CA GLU A 41 -19.13 -3.53 -1.61
C GLU A 41 -19.51 -2.05 -1.82
N LEU A 42 -19.20 -1.18 -0.84
CA LEU A 42 -19.43 0.25 -0.96
C LEU A 42 -18.64 0.85 -2.13
N ILE A 43 -17.34 0.51 -2.22
CA ILE A 43 -16.46 1.00 -3.30
C ILE A 43 -16.97 0.50 -4.66
N ARG A 44 -17.29 -0.78 -4.78
CA ARG A 44 -17.85 -1.37 -6.02
C ARG A 44 -19.15 -0.69 -6.43
N GLY A 45 -20.05 -0.41 -5.48
CA GLY A 45 -21.29 0.31 -5.73
C GLY A 45 -21.06 1.73 -6.25
N GLU A 46 -20.08 2.46 -5.72
CA GLU A 46 -19.70 3.79 -6.20
C GLU A 46 -19.05 3.73 -7.59
N LEU A 47 -18.15 2.77 -7.82
CA LEU A 47 -17.52 2.57 -9.12
C LEU A 47 -18.53 2.19 -10.19
N GLY A 48 -19.47 1.28 -9.90
CA GLY A 48 -20.54 0.91 -10.80
C GLY A 48 -21.44 2.08 -11.23
N ARG A 49 -21.60 3.10 -10.38
CA ARG A 49 -22.34 4.32 -10.71
C ARG A 49 -21.51 5.35 -11.47
N ARG A 50 -20.20 5.47 -11.20
CA ARG A 50 -19.34 6.54 -11.73
C ARG A 50 -18.53 6.11 -12.95
N ALA A 51 -18.16 4.85 -13.02
CA ALA A 51 -17.33 4.26 -14.06
C ALA A 51 -17.89 2.88 -14.50
N PRO A 52 -19.15 2.81 -14.97
CA PRO A 52 -19.85 1.55 -15.21
C PRO A 52 -19.23 0.68 -16.31
N GLN A 53 -18.32 1.24 -17.12
CA GLN A 53 -17.61 0.52 -18.16
C GLN A 53 -16.31 -0.10 -17.68
N ASP A 54 -15.80 0.30 -16.52
CA ASP A 54 -14.53 -0.19 -16.00
C ASP A 54 -14.71 -1.51 -15.23
N GLY A 55 -13.68 -2.36 -15.29
CA GLY A 55 -13.62 -3.56 -14.46
C GLY A 55 -13.26 -3.22 -13.01
N VAL A 56 -13.48 -4.18 -12.12
CA VAL A 56 -13.05 -4.09 -10.72
C VAL A 56 -12.37 -5.40 -10.33
N TYR A 57 -11.16 -5.29 -9.81
CA TYR A 57 -10.43 -6.35 -9.13
C TYR A 57 -10.44 -6.02 -7.64
N GLY A 58 -11.09 -6.81 -6.84
CA GLY A 58 -11.13 -6.63 -5.38
C GLY A 58 -10.62 -7.85 -4.65
N GLU A 59 -10.05 -7.64 -3.50
CA GLU A 59 -9.49 -8.68 -2.64
C GLU A 59 -10.57 -9.68 -2.21
N GLU A 60 -11.76 -9.20 -1.83
CA GLU A 60 -12.82 -10.03 -1.27
C GLU A 60 -13.83 -10.51 -2.33
N GLY A 61 -14.23 -9.62 -3.23
CA GLY A 61 -15.24 -9.89 -4.25
C GLY A 61 -14.68 -10.36 -5.59
N GLY A 62 -13.36 -10.54 -5.70
CA GLY A 62 -12.70 -11.03 -6.92
C GLY A 62 -12.82 -10.08 -8.11
N VAL A 63 -12.77 -10.64 -9.32
CA VAL A 63 -12.68 -9.88 -10.58
C VAL A 63 -14.02 -9.75 -11.26
N VAL A 64 -14.40 -8.52 -11.61
CA VAL A 64 -15.48 -8.21 -12.53
C VAL A 64 -14.88 -7.51 -13.75
N LEU A 65 -15.05 -8.08 -14.93
CA LEU A 65 -14.53 -7.50 -16.17
C LEU A 65 -15.40 -6.32 -16.62
N GLY A 66 -14.75 -5.25 -17.07
CA GLY A 66 -15.42 -4.10 -17.70
C GLY A 66 -15.28 -4.12 -19.22
N ALA A 67 -16.05 -3.26 -19.91
CA ALA A 67 -16.01 -3.12 -21.36
C ALA A 67 -14.94 -2.11 -21.85
N SER A 68 -14.42 -1.27 -20.95
CA SER A 68 -13.42 -0.23 -21.28
C SER A 68 -11.99 -0.77 -21.48
N GLY A 69 -11.70 -1.99 -21.02
CA GLY A 69 -10.34 -2.51 -20.90
C GLY A 69 -9.55 -1.93 -19.73
N ARG A 70 -10.17 -1.07 -18.91
CA ARG A 70 -9.59 -0.43 -17.73
C ARG A 70 -10.17 -1.05 -16.48
N ARG A 71 -9.46 -0.95 -15.35
CA ARG A 71 -9.94 -1.51 -14.09
C ARG A 71 -9.52 -0.71 -12.87
N TRP A 72 -10.30 -0.86 -11.84
CA TRP A 72 -10.00 -0.47 -10.48
C TRP A 72 -9.52 -1.68 -9.70
N VAL A 73 -8.48 -1.49 -8.88
CA VAL A 73 -7.96 -2.52 -7.96
C VAL A 73 -8.22 -2.02 -6.56
N VAL A 74 -8.83 -2.86 -5.74
CA VAL A 74 -9.32 -2.49 -4.40
C VAL A 74 -8.77 -3.46 -3.37
N ASP A 75 -8.07 -2.93 -2.40
CA ASP A 75 -7.85 -3.58 -1.10
C ASP A 75 -8.61 -2.77 -0.05
N PRO A 76 -9.71 -3.32 0.49
CA PRO A 76 -10.58 -2.59 1.41
C PRO A 76 -9.92 -2.31 2.74
N VAL A 77 -9.10 -3.24 3.27
CA VAL A 77 -8.37 -3.09 4.53
C VAL A 77 -7.00 -3.74 4.43
N ASN A 78 -6.05 -3.05 3.80
CA ASN A 78 -4.66 -3.50 3.78
C ASN A 78 -4.10 -3.55 5.20
N GLY A 79 -3.73 -4.76 5.65
CA GLY A 79 -3.33 -5.01 7.01
C GLY A 79 -4.46 -5.48 7.93
N THR A 80 -5.37 -6.32 7.44
CA THR A 80 -6.49 -6.91 8.20
C THR A 80 -6.04 -7.53 9.54
N ALA A 81 -4.89 -8.19 9.57
CA ALA A 81 -4.32 -8.75 10.80
C ALA A 81 -3.99 -7.69 11.87
N ASN A 82 -3.62 -6.47 11.47
CA ASN A 82 -3.47 -5.36 12.40
C ASN A 82 -4.82 -4.80 12.83
N PHE A 83 -5.73 -4.70 11.87
CA PHE A 83 -7.09 -4.22 12.12
C PHE A 83 -7.79 -5.06 13.19
N THR A 84 -7.75 -6.38 13.06
CA THR A 84 -8.38 -7.32 14.01
C THR A 84 -7.73 -7.26 15.41
N ARG A 85 -6.41 -7.01 15.46
CA ARG A 85 -5.65 -6.87 16.72
C ARG A 85 -5.66 -5.46 17.30
N ARG A 86 -6.42 -4.55 16.70
CA ARG A 86 -6.48 -3.14 17.12
C ARG A 86 -5.11 -2.43 17.09
N VAL A 87 -4.24 -2.85 16.18
CA VAL A 87 -3.00 -2.13 15.88
C VAL A 87 -3.34 -1.04 14.85
N PRO A 88 -3.07 0.24 15.13
CA PRO A 88 -3.52 1.36 14.27
C PRO A 88 -2.66 1.53 13.01
N LEU A 89 -2.34 0.42 12.35
CA LEU A 89 -1.47 0.34 11.18
C LEU A 89 -2.17 -0.47 10.08
N PHE A 90 -3.13 0.16 9.41
CA PHE A 90 -3.85 -0.38 8.25
C PHE A 90 -4.26 0.76 7.31
N SER A 91 -4.54 0.42 6.07
CA SER A 91 -4.97 1.38 5.04
C SER A 91 -6.16 0.88 4.23
N ASN A 92 -6.70 1.75 3.38
CA ASN A 92 -7.66 1.42 2.34
C ASN A 92 -7.00 1.80 1.03
N ASP A 93 -6.77 0.85 0.15
CA ASP A 93 -5.96 1.04 -1.05
C ASP A 93 -6.84 0.94 -2.30
N LEU A 94 -6.70 1.92 -3.21
CA LEU A 94 -7.45 1.99 -4.46
C LEU A 94 -6.53 2.39 -5.60
N ALA A 95 -6.31 1.50 -6.57
CA ALA A 95 -5.60 1.81 -7.78
C ALA A 95 -6.53 1.86 -8.99
N TYR A 96 -6.17 2.64 -9.99
CA TYR A 96 -6.77 2.65 -11.32
C TYR A 96 -5.72 2.33 -12.36
N GLU A 97 -6.05 1.41 -13.25
CA GLU A 97 -5.19 0.95 -14.32
C GLU A 97 -5.84 1.16 -15.68
N ASP A 98 -5.05 1.70 -16.58
CA ASP A 98 -5.38 1.83 -17.99
C ASP A 98 -4.49 0.90 -18.84
N GLU A 99 -4.52 1.07 -20.16
CA GLU A 99 -3.70 0.30 -21.11
C GLU A 99 -2.18 0.44 -20.91
N PHE A 100 -1.73 1.38 -20.10
CA PHE A 100 -0.31 1.62 -19.79
C PHE A 100 0.05 1.20 -18.36
N GLY A 101 -0.85 0.53 -17.64
CA GLY A 101 -0.67 0.07 -16.26
C GLY A 101 -1.20 1.07 -15.22
N PRO A 102 -0.68 1.07 -13.99
CA PRO A 102 -1.15 1.94 -12.92
C PRO A 102 -1.11 3.42 -13.28
N ALA A 103 -2.25 4.08 -13.27
CA ALA A 103 -2.44 5.48 -13.63
C ALA A 103 -2.81 6.37 -12.43
N ILE A 104 -3.53 5.82 -11.44
CA ILE A 104 -3.87 6.50 -10.20
C ILE A 104 -3.66 5.53 -9.04
N GLY A 105 -3.13 6.03 -7.94
CA GLY A 105 -3.06 5.33 -6.66
C GLY A 105 -3.56 6.22 -5.54
N VAL A 106 -4.39 5.65 -4.67
CA VAL A 106 -4.93 6.33 -3.48
C VAL A 106 -4.79 5.39 -2.30
N VAL A 107 -4.20 5.88 -1.23
CA VAL A 107 -4.05 5.16 0.04
C VAL A 107 -4.64 6.01 1.15
N GLY A 108 -5.75 5.55 1.69
CA GLY A 108 -6.37 6.14 2.86
C GLY A 108 -5.77 5.55 4.14
N MET A 109 -5.28 6.38 5.03
CA MET A 109 -4.74 5.99 6.33
C MET A 109 -5.67 6.48 7.44
N PRO A 110 -6.70 5.71 7.82
CA PRO A 110 -7.77 6.18 8.70
C PRO A 110 -7.27 6.66 10.06
N MET A 111 -6.25 6.00 10.59
CA MET A 111 -5.76 6.27 11.94
C MET A 111 -4.93 7.56 12.03
N SER A 112 -4.23 7.95 10.94
CA SER A 112 -3.51 9.24 10.86
C SER A 112 -4.38 10.37 10.32
N GLY A 113 -5.54 10.06 9.73
CA GLY A 113 -6.39 11.03 9.06
C GLY A 113 -5.79 11.58 7.76
N GLU A 114 -4.87 10.82 7.15
CA GLU A 114 -4.20 11.19 5.90
C GLU A 114 -4.76 10.38 4.72
N ILE A 115 -4.83 11.01 3.56
CA ILE A 115 -4.97 10.34 2.26
C ILE A 115 -3.72 10.68 1.44
N LEU A 116 -3.02 9.66 0.98
CA LEU A 116 -1.97 9.79 -0.01
C LEU A 116 -2.56 9.47 -1.38
N ALA A 117 -2.37 10.36 -2.35
CA ALA A 117 -2.86 10.15 -3.70
C ALA A 117 -1.86 10.61 -4.75
N ALA A 118 -1.75 9.84 -5.82
CA ALA A 118 -0.92 10.15 -6.97
C ALA A 118 -1.65 9.83 -8.26
N GLY A 119 -1.33 10.59 -9.31
CA GLY A 119 -1.74 10.30 -10.67
C GLY A 119 -0.54 10.41 -11.59
N ARG A 120 -0.46 9.58 -12.63
CA ARG A 120 0.64 9.58 -13.59
C ARG A 120 0.85 10.97 -14.20
N GLY A 121 2.02 11.57 -13.99
CA GLY A 121 2.37 12.92 -14.42
C GLY A 121 1.79 14.05 -13.57
N LEU A 122 1.08 13.75 -12.46
CA LEU A 122 0.42 14.76 -11.62
C LEU A 122 1.10 14.98 -10.27
N GLY A 123 2.12 14.18 -9.97
CA GLY A 123 2.80 14.19 -8.68
C GLY A 123 2.05 13.43 -7.59
N CYS A 124 2.69 13.34 -6.43
CA CYS A 124 2.15 12.70 -5.24
C CYS A 124 1.74 13.75 -4.21
N TRP A 125 0.57 13.56 -3.58
CA TRP A 125 -0.07 14.52 -2.70
C TRP A 125 -0.57 13.85 -1.43
N VAL A 126 -0.42 14.53 -0.29
CA VAL A 126 -1.09 14.18 0.96
C VAL A 126 -2.20 15.17 1.24
N PHE A 127 -3.36 14.65 1.54
CA PHE A 127 -4.52 15.38 2.03
C PHE A 127 -4.70 15.06 3.51
N GLN A 128 -4.78 16.07 4.35
CA GLN A 128 -4.90 15.91 5.79
C GLN A 128 -6.03 16.82 6.32
N GLY A 129 -6.86 16.29 7.20
CA GLY A 129 -7.90 17.08 7.83
C GLY A 129 -9.13 16.29 8.26
N PRO A 130 -10.02 16.88 9.06
CA PRO A 130 -11.25 16.24 9.49
C PRO A 130 -12.14 15.99 8.27
N GLY A 131 -12.47 14.73 8.01
CA GLY A 131 -13.42 14.34 6.97
C GLY A 131 -12.82 13.99 5.61
N PHE A 132 -11.54 13.63 5.50
CA PHE A 132 -10.89 13.19 4.26
C PHE A 132 -11.31 14.01 3.02
N GLY A 133 -10.46 14.95 2.62
CA GLY A 133 -10.63 15.72 1.38
C GLY A 133 -11.04 17.18 1.52
N ALA A 134 -11.30 17.66 2.74
CA ALA A 134 -11.55 19.08 3.02
C ALA A 134 -10.32 19.82 3.58
N GLY A 135 -9.17 19.14 3.74
CA GLY A 135 -7.94 19.69 4.27
C GLY A 135 -6.98 20.23 3.20
N GLU A 136 -5.89 20.83 3.64
CA GLU A 136 -4.81 21.27 2.76
C GLU A 136 -4.20 20.09 2.01
N ALA A 137 -4.14 20.20 0.68
CA ALA A 137 -3.37 19.30 -0.16
C ALA A 137 -1.91 19.74 -0.17
N ARG A 138 -1.00 18.86 0.21
CA ARG A 138 0.43 19.13 0.18
C ARG A 138 1.12 18.15 -0.77
N ARG A 139 1.87 18.69 -1.73
CA ARG A 139 2.72 17.85 -2.58
C ARG A 139 3.83 17.23 -1.73
N VAL A 140 4.06 15.94 -1.92
CA VAL A 140 5.09 15.20 -1.19
C VAL A 140 6.10 14.59 -2.13
N ARG A 141 7.27 14.28 -1.59
CA ARG A 141 8.34 13.59 -2.29
C ARG A 141 9.17 12.77 -1.31
N VAL A 142 9.88 11.82 -1.85
CA VAL A 142 10.86 11.00 -1.13
C VAL A 142 11.97 11.85 -0.50
N SER A 143 12.73 11.25 0.43
CA SER A 143 13.90 11.89 1.03
C SER A 143 15.04 12.04 0.02
N ASP A 144 15.99 12.90 0.33
CA ASP A 144 17.22 13.16 -0.46
C ASP A 144 18.45 12.44 0.11
N ARG A 145 18.25 11.48 1.04
CA ARG A 145 19.35 10.74 1.66
C ARG A 145 20.15 9.96 0.62
N ALA A 146 21.47 10.18 0.60
CA ALA A 146 22.37 9.52 -0.32
C ALA A 146 23.13 8.33 0.28
N GLU A 147 23.20 8.24 1.61
CA GLU A 147 24.00 7.25 2.31
C GLU A 147 23.11 6.15 2.92
N LEU A 148 23.48 4.90 2.65
CA LEU A 148 22.78 3.74 3.19
C LEU A 148 22.98 3.60 4.70
N ASP A 149 24.18 3.95 5.21
CA ASP A 149 24.48 3.83 6.62
C ASP A 149 23.62 4.78 7.46
N GLY A 150 22.82 4.19 8.36
CA GLY A 150 21.83 4.90 9.16
C GLY A 150 20.57 5.34 8.40
N ALA A 151 20.35 4.86 7.18
CA ALA A 151 19.08 5.08 6.46
C ALA A 151 17.91 4.48 7.25
N ARG A 152 16.79 5.18 7.24
CA ARG A 152 15.54 4.70 7.88
C ARG A 152 14.85 3.74 6.91
N VAL A 153 14.96 2.46 7.18
CA VAL A 153 14.37 1.41 6.36
C VAL A 153 13.19 0.79 7.11
N GLN A 154 12.02 0.85 6.52
CA GLN A 154 10.87 0.13 7.04
C GLN A 154 10.88 -1.31 6.54
N ALA A 155 10.37 -2.20 7.36
CA ALA A 155 10.35 -3.63 7.07
C ALA A 155 9.03 -4.24 7.49
N HIS A 156 8.55 -5.14 6.66
CA HIS A 156 7.32 -5.89 6.90
C HIS A 156 7.53 -7.37 6.58
N ASN A 157 6.62 -8.22 7.11
CA ASN A 157 6.62 -9.67 6.87
C ASN A 157 7.94 -10.37 7.26
N PHE A 158 8.41 -10.13 8.46
CA PHE A 158 9.65 -10.73 8.98
C PHE A 158 9.67 -12.27 8.96
N GLY A 159 8.50 -12.93 8.91
CA GLY A 159 8.41 -14.40 8.80
C GLY A 159 8.98 -14.97 7.50
N ALA A 160 9.08 -14.15 6.45
CA ALA A 160 9.67 -14.52 5.17
C ALA A 160 11.16 -14.13 5.04
N TRP A 161 11.74 -13.51 6.07
CA TRP A 161 13.13 -13.03 6.04
C TRP A 161 14.11 -14.10 6.45
N SER A 162 15.25 -14.18 5.76
CA SER A 162 16.40 -14.92 6.27
C SER A 162 17.05 -14.16 7.44
N GLY A 163 17.73 -14.88 8.33
CA GLY A 163 18.52 -14.26 9.39
C GLY A 163 19.64 -13.38 8.85
N GLU A 164 20.20 -13.77 7.70
CA GLU A 164 21.24 -13.04 6.97
C GLU A 164 20.73 -11.69 6.45
N LEU A 165 19.53 -11.66 5.84
CA LEU A 165 18.91 -10.44 5.34
C LEU A 165 18.62 -9.47 6.49
N LEU A 166 18.02 -9.97 7.56
CA LEU A 166 17.77 -9.17 8.75
C LEU A 166 19.06 -8.56 9.33
N ALA A 167 20.09 -9.38 9.49
CA ALA A 167 21.37 -8.95 10.02
C ALA A 167 22.09 -7.96 9.08
N ALA A 168 22.01 -8.17 7.75
CA ALA A 168 22.62 -7.30 6.76
C ALA A 168 22.01 -5.90 6.79
N LEU A 169 20.69 -5.81 6.79
CA LEU A 169 19.97 -4.53 6.89
C LEU A 169 20.22 -3.86 8.24
N HIS A 170 20.07 -4.59 9.34
CA HIS A 170 20.24 -4.03 10.68
C HIS A 170 21.65 -3.46 10.96
N ARG A 171 22.70 -4.04 10.36
CA ARG A 171 24.07 -3.53 10.50
C ARG A 171 24.30 -2.18 9.82
N ARG A 172 23.53 -1.85 8.79
CA ARG A 172 23.72 -0.67 7.94
C ARG A 172 22.65 0.41 8.13
N THR A 173 21.46 0.03 8.59
CA THR A 173 20.29 0.89 8.57
C THR A 173 19.61 0.97 9.92
N LEU A 174 18.80 2.00 10.11
CA LEU A 174 17.80 2.03 11.19
C LEU A 174 16.56 1.27 10.69
N LEU A 175 16.47 0.00 11.08
CA LEU A 175 15.41 -0.88 10.68
C LEU A 175 14.18 -0.70 11.57
N LEU A 176 13.03 -0.38 10.98
CA LEU A 176 11.79 -0.08 11.68
C LEU A 176 10.67 -1.01 11.18
N PRO A 177 10.03 -1.79 12.05
CA PRO A 177 8.86 -2.57 11.66
C PRO A 177 7.69 -1.65 11.33
N SER A 178 7.02 -1.88 10.18
CA SER A 178 5.86 -1.07 9.76
C SER A 178 5.06 -1.79 8.69
N THR A 179 3.76 -1.51 8.63
CA THR A 179 2.86 -1.93 7.53
C THR A 179 2.58 -0.78 6.54
N GLY A 180 2.68 0.47 6.94
CA GLY A 180 2.53 1.64 6.05
C GLY A 180 3.81 2.02 5.29
N CYS A 181 4.58 1.02 4.84
CA CYS A 181 5.93 1.19 4.30
C CYS A 181 6.01 2.18 3.14
N MET A 182 5.14 2.02 2.13
CA MET A 182 5.13 2.87 0.93
C MET A 182 4.84 4.34 1.26
N ALA A 183 3.83 4.60 2.08
CA ALA A 183 3.43 5.96 2.42
C ALA A 183 4.54 6.71 3.17
N ALA A 184 5.28 6.02 4.03
CA ALA A 184 6.41 6.61 4.73
C ALA A 184 7.55 6.99 3.78
N VAL A 185 7.85 6.16 2.78
CA VAL A 185 8.88 6.47 1.78
C VAL A 185 8.42 7.61 0.86
N ALA A 186 7.21 7.54 0.31
CA ALA A 186 6.67 8.57 -0.58
C ALA A 186 6.58 9.96 0.07
N THR A 187 6.45 10.01 1.40
CA THR A 187 6.41 11.27 2.17
C THR A 187 7.76 11.69 2.75
N GLY A 188 8.85 10.95 2.48
CA GLY A 188 10.18 11.22 3.01
C GLY A 188 10.34 10.93 4.51
N ARG A 189 9.36 10.29 5.15
CA ARG A 189 9.43 9.86 6.56
C ARG A 189 10.36 8.66 6.75
N ALA A 190 10.48 7.81 5.72
CA ALA A 190 11.48 6.77 5.60
C ALA A 190 12.27 6.94 4.30
N ASP A 191 13.44 6.31 4.23
CA ASP A 191 14.34 6.41 3.07
C ASP A 191 14.16 5.21 2.14
N ALA A 192 13.73 4.08 2.68
CA ALA A 192 13.37 2.88 1.94
C ALA A 192 12.40 1.98 2.73
N ALA A 193 11.88 0.96 2.04
CA ALA A 193 11.12 -0.13 2.64
C ALA A 193 11.44 -1.46 1.94
N VAL A 194 11.50 -2.53 2.73
CA VAL A 194 11.74 -3.89 2.26
C VAL A 194 10.64 -4.81 2.77
N ILE A 195 10.00 -5.53 1.85
CA ILE A 195 9.01 -6.56 2.15
C ILE A 195 9.50 -7.84 1.47
N ALA A 196 9.92 -8.83 2.25
CA ALA A 196 10.45 -10.06 1.73
C ALA A 196 9.36 -11.12 1.54
N GLY A 197 9.57 -11.99 0.56
CA GLY A 197 8.73 -13.16 0.27
C GLY A 197 7.45 -12.85 -0.48
N PRO A 198 6.77 -13.89 -0.99
CA PRO A 198 5.49 -13.77 -1.68
C PRO A 198 4.36 -13.58 -0.66
N ALA A 199 4.35 -12.45 0.01
CA ALA A 199 3.41 -12.18 1.11
C ALA A 199 2.31 -11.21 0.73
N MET A 200 2.43 -10.61 -0.47
CA MET A 200 1.52 -9.57 -0.91
C MET A 200 0.68 -10.05 -2.09
N GLY A 201 -0.60 -9.74 -2.07
CA GLY A 201 -1.47 -9.86 -3.22
C GLY A 201 -1.21 -8.74 -4.24
N TYR A 202 -1.79 -8.87 -5.41
CA TYR A 202 -1.72 -7.83 -6.45
C TYR A 202 -2.35 -6.52 -5.96
N GLU A 203 -3.46 -6.62 -5.22
CA GLU A 203 -4.20 -5.52 -4.63
C GLU A 203 -3.39 -4.69 -3.64
N ASP A 204 -2.55 -5.36 -2.84
CA ASP A 204 -1.62 -4.71 -1.90
C ASP A 204 -0.59 -3.82 -2.62
N VAL A 205 -0.19 -4.21 -3.82
CA VAL A 205 0.93 -3.60 -4.54
C VAL A 205 0.49 -2.62 -5.62
N ALA A 206 -0.72 -2.75 -6.15
CA ALA A 206 -1.20 -2.01 -7.32
C ALA A 206 -1.12 -0.48 -7.20
N THR A 207 -1.25 0.08 -5.98
CA THR A 207 -1.12 1.52 -5.74
C THR A 207 0.32 2.01 -5.73
N MET A 208 1.26 1.12 -5.37
CA MET A 208 2.64 1.48 -5.05
C MET A 208 3.43 2.07 -6.23
N PRO A 209 3.38 1.51 -7.45
CA PRO A 209 4.20 2.01 -8.57
C PRO A 209 3.95 3.47 -8.89
N VAL A 210 2.69 3.89 -8.99
CA VAL A 210 2.36 5.27 -9.33
C VAL A 210 2.65 6.21 -8.15
N ILE A 211 2.34 5.84 -6.93
CA ILE A 211 2.60 6.67 -5.75
C ILE A 211 4.10 6.91 -5.56
N VAL A 212 4.89 5.84 -5.62
CA VAL A 212 6.34 5.93 -5.41
C VAL A 212 7.02 6.72 -6.53
N SER A 213 6.69 6.43 -7.79
CA SER A 213 7.27 7.12 -8.93
C SER A 213 6.93 8.62 -8.96
N GLU A 214 5.68 8.97 -8.68
CA GLU A 214 5.23 10.37 -8.65
C GLU A 214 5.75 11.16 -7.43
N ALA A 215 6.19 10.45 -6.38
CA ALA A 215 6.94 11.02 -5.28
C ALA A 215 8.45 11.17 -5.59
N GLY A 216 8.93 10.67 -6.74
CA GLY A 216 10.32 10.69 -7.14
C GLY A 216 11.15 9.53 -6.59
N GLY A 217 10.51 8.48 -6.08
CA GLY A 217 11.15 7.25 -5.63
C GLY A 217 11.28 6.19 -6.71
N ARG A 218 11.77 5.03 -6.30
CA ARG A 218 11.86 3.83 -7.14
C ARG A 218 11.30 2.62 -6.42
N ILE A 219 10.68 1.73 -7.20
CA ILE A 219 10.09 0.47 -6.71
C ILE A 219 10.46 -0.68 -7.65
N SER A 220 10.76 -1.84 -7.08
CA SER A 220 10.96 -3.11 -7.77
C SER A 220 10.64 -4.28 -6.83
N ASP A 221 10.71 -5.51 -7.32
CA ASP A 221 10.90 -6.67 -6.45
C ASP A 221 12.34 -6.69 -5.87
N LEU A 222 12.65 -7.64 -5.01
CA LEU A 222 13.97 -7.76 -4.38
C LEU A 222 15.08 -8.22 -5.35
N ARG A 223 14.76 -8.54 -6.60
CA ARG A 223 15.69 -8.85 -7.69
C ARG A 223 15.85 -7.72 -8.68
N GLY A 224 15.14 -6.59 -8.47
CA GLY A 224 15.18 -5.43 -9.35
C GLY A 224 14.24 -5.52 -10.55
N VAL A 225 13.34 -6.52 -10.60
CA VAL A 225 12.31 -6.66 -11.64
C VAL A 225 11.13 -5.74 -11.31
N ASP A 226 10.33 -5.38 -12.31
CA ASP A 226 9.08 -4.64 -12.10
C ASP A 226 8.22 -5.36 -11.05
N VAL A 227 7.77 -4.64 -10.04
CA VAL A 227 7.10 -5.21 -8.87
C VAL A 227 5.79 -5.91 -9.23
N LEU A 228 5.07 -5.45 -10.24
CA LEU A 228 3.82 -6.08 -10.70
C LEU A 228 4.04 -7.30 -11.59
N ALA A 229 5.26 -7.50 -12.10
CA ALA A 229 5.68 -8.66 -12.88
C ALA A 229 6.62 -9.60 -12.11
N GLY A 230 7.03 -9.22 -10.90
CA GLY A 230 7.96 -9.95 -10.04
C GLY A 230 7.31 -11.02 -9.17
N ASP A 231 7.97 -11.33 -8.06
CA ASP A 231 7.55 -12.38 -7.11
C ASP A 231 6.73 -11.83 -5.92
N MET A 232 6.22 -10.61 -6.03
CA MET A 232 5.48 -9.89 -4.99
C MET A 232 6.30 -9.59 -3.71
N SER A 233 7.62 -9.78 -3.74
CA SER A 233 8.48 -9.09 -2.80
C SER A 233 8.59 -7.62 -3.21
N VAL A 234 8.87 -6.72 -2.28
CA VAL A 234 8.87 -5.29 -2.59
C VAL A 234 10.08 -4.58 -2.00
N LEU A 235 10.79 -3.85 -2.85
CA LEU A 235 11.77 -2.84 -2.48
C LEU A 235 11.29 -1.47 -2.96
N VAL A 236 10.96 -0.61 -2.03
CA VAL A 236 10.69 0.82 -2.27
C VAL A 236 11.85 1.64 -1.74
N SER A 237 12.27 2.66 -2.45
CA SER A 237 13.32 3.58 -1.98
C SER A 237 13.12 5.01 -2.48
N ASN A 238 13.93 5.91 -1.98
CA ASN A 238 14.05 7.28 -2.47
C ASN A 238 14.73 7.39 -3.85
N GLY A 239 14.98 6.28 -4.52
CA GLY A 239 15.65 6.20 -5.82
C GLY A 239 17.18 6.17 -5.70
N VAL A 240 17.76 7.01 -4.88
CA VAL A 240 19.23 7.08 -4.69
C VAL A 240 19.79 5.83 -4.04
N LEU A 241 19.09 5.30 -3.04
CA LEU A 241 19.52 4.11 -2.28
C LEU A 241 19.16 2.79 -2.94
N HIS A 242 18.42 2.78 -4.05
CA HIS A 242 17.81 1.58 -4.60
C HIS A 242 18.82 0.49 -4.96
N GLU A 243 19.85 0.84 -5.76
CA GLU A 243 20.86 -0.13 -6.17
C GLU A 243 21.67 -0.67 -4.99
N ALA A 244 22.05 0.20 -4.06
CA ALA A 244 22.79 -0.23 -2.85
C ALA A 244 21.98 -1.19 -1.98
N LEU A 245 20.65 -1.02 -1.93
CA LEU A 245 19.75 -1.94 -1.23
C LEU A 245 19.58 -3.25 -1.97
N LEU A 246 19.42 -3.24 -3.31
CA LEU A 246 19.40 -4.46 -4.13
C LEU A 246 20.66 -5.29 -3.96
N GLU A 247 21.84 -4.65 -4.01
CA GLU A 247 23.11 -5.34 -3.78
C GLU A 247 23.21 -5.94 -2.37
N LEU A 248 22.70 -5.22 -1.36
CA LEU A 248 22.73 -5.69 0.02
C LEU A 248 21.80 -6.91 0.19
N VAL A 249 20.61 -6.86 -0.38
CA VAL A 249 19.64 -7.97 -0.36
C VAL A 249 20.22 -9.18 -1.10
N ALA A 250 20.75 -9.01 -2.31
CA ALA A 250 21.30 -10.09 -3.11
C ALA A 250 22.49 -10.81 -2.45
N LYS A 251 23.26 -10.13 -1.60
CA LYS A 251 24.37 -10.74 -0.83
C LYS A 251 23.90 -11.49 0.41
N ALA A 252 22.64 -11.27 0.81
CA ALA A 252 22.06 -11.84 2.03
C ALA A 252 20.96 -12.89 1.75
N SER A 253 20.73 -13.21 0.46
CA SER A 253 19.73 -14.20 -0.01
C SER A 253 20.31 -15.58 -0.20
#